data_bba7c72d0d1238f2b6a0d0993942b7b3
#
_entry.id   bba7c72d0d1238f2b6a0d0993942b7b3
#
_cell.length_a   1.000
_cell.length_b   1.000
_cell.length_c   1.000
_cell.angle_alpha   90.00
_cell.angle_beta   90.00
_cell.angle_gamma   90.00
#
_symmetry.space_group_name_H-M   'P 1'
#
loop_
_entity.id
_entity.type
_entity.pdbx_description
1 polymer ?
#
loop_
_entity_poly.entity_id
_entity_poly.type
_entity_poly.pdbx_seq_one_letter_code
_entity_poly.pdbx_strand_id
1 'polypeptide(L)'
;MYRDHNCGELTIKNVGEKVTIAGWVQRIRNLGSMVFIDLRDQFGITQIVVSTENKDKLENIVSECVIQVVGKVIERSNKNTKIPTGEIEVEAEEIEILGKCKTVLPFEINSDKTGEVKEDLRLEYRFLDLRNDKLHKTILLRSEIMKTIRKKMDELGFTEIQTPILANSSPEGARDYLVPSRIHPGEFYALPQAPQQFKQLLMVSGFDKYYQIAPCFRDEDPRADRAPGEFYQLDFEMSFAEQEDVLKVLAEIFRTVFTTHTNWKVDEAPFIRIPYLEAMEKYGSDKPDLRNPLIIQDVTEIFKNVDFMAFKDKTVKAIVVPNGAEQSRKFFDSMTEFATNEVGAKGLAWVKVDSENTLAGGIAKYITPEIQKQLETKIGMKQNSAVFFMADEFKTVQKIAGAVRIELGNRLDLLEKNVYRLCYIVDFPMYELSDEGKVDFNHNPFSMPQGGMEALMTKDPLEILAYQYDVVCNGYEVASGAVRNHNPELMVKAFEIAGYSEEEVKNRFGALYNAFQYGTPPHAGAAPGLDRMVMLVADSKNIREVIAFPKNKKARDLLMRAPSRVHEQQLKDVHIQIVEKEK
;
A
#
# COMPACT_ATOMS: atom_id res chain seq x y z
N MET A 1 -19.71 -37.21 -4.76
CA MET A 1 -19.23 -35.83 -4.94
C MET A 1 -20.45 -34.93 -4.84
N TYR A 2 -20.38 -33.80 -4.13
CA TYR A 2 -21.57 -32.93 -3.95
C TYR A 2 -21.95 -32.12 -5.20
N ARG A 3 -21.13 -32.08 -6.22
CA ARG A 3 -21.39 -31.43 -7.49
C ARG A 3 -20.54 -32.01 -8.62
N ASP A 4 -21.07 -32.07 -9.82
CA ASP A 4 -20.37 -32.41 -11.06
C ASP A 4 -20.02 -31.17 -11.91
N HIS A 5 -20.78 -30.07 -11.69
CA HIS A 5 -20.55 -28.77 -12.35
C HIS A 5 -20.51 -27.64 -11.30
N ASN A 6 -19.77 -26.57 -11.60
CA ASN A 6 -19.83 -25.33 -10.82
C ASN A 6 -20.92 -24.38 -11.35
N CYS A 7 -21.28 -23.35 -10.56
CA CYS A 7 -22.36 -22.43 -10.89
C CYS A 7 -22.03 -21.42 -12.01
N GLY A 8 -20.82 -21.45 -12.56
CA GLY A 8 -20.38 -20.50 -13.60
C GLY A 8 -20.09 -21.12 -14.98
N GLU A 9 -20.14 -22.45 -15.10
CA GLU A 9 -19.65 -23.13 -16.32
C GLU A 9 -20.73 -23.62 -17.29
N LEU A 10 -21.96 -23.77 -16.82
CA LEU A 10 -23.06 -24.26 -17.66
C LEU A 10 -23.43 -23.27 -18.76
N THR A 11 -23.61 -23.78 -19.96
CA THR A 11 -23.93 -23.01 -21.17
C THR A 11 -25.09 -23.63 -21.95
N ILE A 12 -25.51 -22.99 -23.01
CA ILE A 12 -26.55 -23.51 -23.93
C ILE A 12 -26.21 -24.93 -24.45
N LYS A 13 -24.93 -25.30 -24.50
CA LYS A 13 -24.50 -26.64 -24.94
C LYS A 13 -24.89 -27.76 -24.00
N ASN A 14 -25.13 -27.43 -22.74
CA ASN A 14 -25.51 -28.38 -21.68
C ASN A 14 -27.02 -28.59 -21.59
N VAL A 15 -27.82 -27.92 -22.44
CA VAL A 15 -29.28 -28.08 -22.43
C VAL A 15 -29.67 -29.54 -22.68
N GLY A 16 -30.50 -30.08 -21.78
CA GLY A 16 -30.93 -31.47 -21.79
C GLY A 16 -30.13 -32.39 -20.86
N GLU A 17 -28.97 -31.95 -20.39
CA GLU A 17 -28.15 -32.71 -19.45
C GLU A 17 -28.74 -32.67 -18.03
N LYS A 18 -28.60 -33.78 -17.30
CA LYS A 18 -28.88 -33.86 -15.87
C LYS A 18 -27.60 -33.51 -15.12
N VAL A 19 -27.65 -32.52 -14.25
CA VAL A 19 -26.50 -31.99 -13.53
C VAL A 19 -26.76 -31.95 -12.03
N THR A 20 -25.66 -31.98 -11.26
CA THR A 20 -25.66 -31.74 -9.83
C THR A 20 -24.80 -30.52 -9.54
N ILE A 21 -25.39 -29.45 -9.01
CA ILE A 21 -24.70 -28.23 -8.63
C ILE A 21 -24.93 -27.93 -7.16
N ALA A 22 -23.97 -27.27 -6.51
CA ALA A 22 -24.08 -26.87 -5.11
C ALA A 22 -23.45 -25.50 -4.88
N GLY A 23 -24.10 -24.72 -4.01
CA GLY A 23 -23.64 -23.36 -3.72
C GLY A 23 -24.48 -22.66 -2.65
N TRP A 24 -24.27 -21.37 -2.51
CA TRP A 24 -25.03 -20.49 -1.62
C TRP A 24 -26.22 -19.89 -2.34
N VAL A 25 -27.38 -19.88 -1.66
CA VAL A 25 -28.60 -19.21 -2.13
C VAL A 25 -28.39 -17.70 -2.04
N GLN A 26 -28.12 -17.05 -3.15
CA GLN A 26 -27.95 -15.59 -3.16
C GLN A 26 -29.27 -14.85 -3.12
N ARG A 27 -30.28 -15.33 -3.86
CA ARG A 27 -31.59 -14.68 -3.96
C ARG A 27 -32.68 -15.69 -4.25
N ILE A 28 -33.84 -15.49 -3.63
CA ILE A 28 -35.06 -16.26 -3.89
C ILE A 28 -36.14 -15.31 -4.40
N ARG A 29 -36.79 -15.67 -5.52
CA ARG A 29 -37.90 -14.92 -6.12
C ARG A 29 -39.09 -15.83 -6.31
N ASN A 30 -40.20 -15.51 -5.66
CA ASN A 30 -41.45 -16.24 -5.82
C ASN A 30 -42.36 -15.47 -6.80
N LEU A 31 -42.60 -16.04 -7.98
CA LEU A 31 -43.40 -15.46 -9.05
C LEU A 31 -44.67 -16.30 -9.31
N GLY A 32 -45.42 -16.59 -8.26
CA GLY A 32 -46.69 -17.31 -8.33
C GLY A 32 -46.50 -18.81 -8.52
N SER A 33 -46.57 -19.28 -9.75
CA SER A 33 -46.48 -20.72 -10.10
C SER A 33 -45.05 -21.27 -10.08
N MET A 34 -44.02 -20.42 -10.00
CA MET A 34 -42.62 -20.85 -10.01
C MET A 34 -41.79 -20.08 -8.98
N VAL A 35 -40.79 -20.75 -8.43
CA VAL A 35 -39.78 -20.11 -7.56
C VAL A 35 -38.44 -20.16 -8.28
N PHE A 36 -37.77 -19.01 -8.31
CA PHE A 36 -36.43 -18.87 -8.88
C PHE A 36 -35.41 -18.66 -7.78
N ILE A 37 -34.33 -19.43 -7.81
CA ILE A 37 -33.19 -19.30 -6.90
C ILE A 37 -31.95 -18.98 -7.70
N ASP A 38 -31.28 -17.89 -7.35
CA ASP A 38 -29.94 -17.60 -7.87
C ASP A 38 -28.95 -18.34 -6.94
N LEU A 39 -28.36 -19.44 -7.44
CA LEU A 39 -27.38 -20.25 -6.72
C LEU A 39 -25.97 -19.81 -7.12
N ARG A 40 -25.14 -19.46 -6.14
CA ARG A 40 -23.80 -18.90 -6.33
C ARG A 40 -22.71 -19.79 -5.74
N ASP A 41 -21.61 -19.91 -6.45
CA ASP A 41 -20.35 -20.40 -5.92
C ASP A 41 -19.19 -19.44 -6.27
N GLN A 42 -17.93 -19.88 -6.12
CA GLN A 42 -16.75 -19.07 -6.49
C GLN A 42 -16.68 -18.74 -7.97
N PHE A 43 -17.28 -19.56 -8.84
CA PHE A 43 -17.13 -19.50 -10.30
C PHE A 43 -18.24 -18.70 -10.96
N GLY A 44 -19.40 -18.57 -10.31
CA GLY A 44 -20.50 -17.80 -10.87
C GLY A 44 -21.85 -18.05 -10.21
N ILE A 45 -22.89 -17.75 -10.98
CA ILE A 45 -24.29 -17.85 -10.56
C ILE A 45 -25.06 -18.63 -11.61
N THR A 46 -25.83 -19.63 -11.19
CA THR A 46 -26.80 -20.34 -12.03
C THR A 46 -28.20 -20.15 -11.47
N GLN A 47 -29.16 -19.80 -12.31
CA GLN A 47 -30.56 -19.75 -11.92
C GLN A 47 -31.14 -21.16 -11.82
N ILE A 48 -31.81 -21.45 -10.71
CA ILE A 48 -32.58 -22.66 -10.47
C ILE A 48 -34.05 -22.32 -10.60
N VAL A 49 -34.81 -23.17 -11.27
CA VAL A 49 -36.27 -23.09 -11.36
C VAL A 49 -36.88 -24.23 -10.55
N VAL A 50 -37.80 -23.89 -9.67
CA VAL A 50 -38.54 -24.86 -8.86
C VAL A 50 -40.03 -24.73 -9.14
N SER A 51 -40.66 -25.82 -9.60
CA SER A 51 -42.09 -25.86 -9.85
C SER A 51 -42.89 -25.80 -8.56
N THR A 52 -44.18 -25.44 -8.65
CA THR A 52 -45.08 -25.38 -7.48
C THR A 52 -45.25 -26.74 -6.79
N GLU A 53 -45.16 -27.83 -7.51
CA GLU A 53 -45.25 -29.20 -7.00
C GLU A 53 -44.08 -29.55 -6.07
N ASN A 54 -42.94 -28.88 -6.25
CA ASN A 54 -41.72 -29.05 -5.46
C ASN A 54 -41.51 -27.93 -4.41
N LYS A 55 -42.52 -27.11 -4.15
CA LYS A 55 -42.41 -25.93 -3.25
C LYS A 55 -42.13 -26.34 -1.79
N ASP A 56 -42.59 -27.50 -1.37
CA ASP A 56 -42.32 -28.02 -0.04
C ASP A 56 -40.83 -28.30 0.22
N LYS A 57 -40.05 -28.53 -0.86
CA LYS A 57 -38.58 -28.69 -0.79
C LYS A 57 -37.85 -27.38 -0.44
N LEU A 58 -38.57 -26.25 -0.51
CA LEU A 58 -38.02 -24.92 -0.20
C LEU A 58 -38.25 -24.53 1.26
N GLU A 59 -38.93 -25.36 2.05
CA GLU A 59 -39.13 -25.09 3.45
C GLU A 59 -37.76 -24.93 4.17
N ASN A 60 -37.62 -23.84 4.90
CA ASN A 60 -36.38 -23.49 5.60
C ASN A 60 -35.18 -23.06 4.72
N ILE A 61 -35.34 -22.89 3.41
CA ILE A 61 -34.31 -22.29 2.55
C ILE A 61 -34.44 -20.78 2.62
N VAL A 62 -33.40 -20.13 3.12
CA VAL A 62 -33.26 -18.67 3.17
C VAL A 62 -31.99 -18.24 2.45
N SER A 63 -31.84 -16.94 2.24
CA SER A 63 -30.60 -16.38 1.66
C SER A 63 -29.38 -16.85 2.44
N GLU A 64 -28.31 -17.16 1.73
CA GLU A 64 -27.03 -17.68 2.23
C GLU A 64 -27.06 -19.09 2.83
N CYS A 65 -28.18 -19.84 2.74
CA CYS A 65 -28.14 -21.29 2.90
C CYS A 65 -27.26 -21.93 1.82
N VAL A 66 -26.64 -23.05 2.14
CA VAL A 66 -25.94 -23.89 1.16
C VAL A 66 -26.87 -25.01 0.77
N ILE A 67 -27.13 -25.14 -0.53
CA ILE A 67 -27.97 -26.20 -1.08
C ILE A 67 -27.24 -26.96 -2.19
N GLN A 68 -27.60 -28.22 -2.35
CA GLN A 68 -27.33 -29.03 -3.52
C GLN A 68 -28.62 -29.13 -4.34
N VAL A 69 -28.48 -29.04 -5.65
CA VAL A 69 -29.59 -29.18 -6.60
C VAL A 69 -29.21 -30.21 -7.64
N VAL A 70 -30.04 -31.23 -7.78
CA VAL A 70 -30.03 -32.17 -8.90
C VAL A 70 -31.15 -31.76 -9.83
N GLY A 71 -30.86 -31.55 -11.11
CA GLY A 71 -31.87 -31.09 -12.07
C GLY A 71 -31.41 -31.13 -13.51
N LYS A 72 -32.30 -30.76 -14.40
CA LYS A 72 -32.07 -30.73 -15.83
C LYS A 72 -31.76 -29.33 -16.31
N VAL A 73 -30.73 -29.18 -17.12
CA VAL A 73 -30.40 -27.89 -17.75
C VAL A 73 -31.44 -27.62 -18.86
N ILE A 74 -32.06 -26.45 -18.78
CA ILE A 74 -33.04 -25.98 -19.76
C ILE A 74 -32.65 -24.58 -20.27
N GLU A 75 -33.13 -24.23 -21.46
CA GLU A 75 -32.95 -22.88 -22.00
C GLU A 75 -33.86 -21.88 -21.29
N ARG A 76 -33.33 -20.72 -20.90
CA ARG A 76 -34.12 -19.65 -20.26
C ARG A 76 -35.05 -18.98 -21.26
N SER A 77 -36.29 -18.80 -20.89
CA SER A 77 -37.25 -18.01 -21.64
C SER A 77 -36.85 -16.53 -21.72
N ASN A 78 -36.31 -15.99 -20.63
CA ASN A 78 -35.77 -14.61 -20.56
C ASN A 78 -34.25 -14.65 -20.32
N LYS A 79 -33.47 -14.50 -21.38
CA LYS A 79 -32.00 -14.54 -21.33
C LYS A 79 -31.45 -13.35 -20.53
N ASN A 80 -30.44 -13.59 -19.70
CA ASN A 80 -29.74 -12.58 -18.94
C ASN A 80 -28.29 -12.42 -19.39
N THR A 81 -28.00 -11.41 -20.20
CA THR A 81 -26.67 -11.16 -20.78
C THR A 81 -25.63 -10.68 -19.75
N LYS A 82 -26.02 -10.44 -18.50
CA LYS A 82 -25.12 -9.94 -17.46
C LYS A 82 -24.31 -11.04 -16.75
N ILE A 83 -24.69 -12.30 -16.93
CA ILE A 83 -24.00 -13.45 -16.33
C ILE A 83 -23.67 -14.50 -17.41
N PRO A 84 -22.56 -15.23 -17.31
CA PRO A 84 -22.15 -16.23 -18.31
C PRO A 84 -23.17 -17.34 -18.54
N THR A 85 -23.85 -17.77 -17.47
CA THR A 85 -24.89 -18.82 -17.49
C THR A 85 -26.28 -18.28 -17.82
N GLY A 86 -26.39 -17.05 -18.24
CA GLY A 86 -27.67 -16.35 -18.41
C GLY A 86 -28.58 -16.82 -19.54
N GLU A 87 -28.13 -17.74 -20.38
CA GLU A 87 -28.94 -18.38 -21.43
C GLU A 87 -29.65 -19.65 -20.94
N ILE A 88 -29.21 -20.20 -19.81
CA ILE A 88 -29.72 -21.44 -19.23
C ILE A 88 -30.24 -21.27 -17.82
N GLU A 89 -31.02 -22.21 -17.37
CA GLU A 89 -31.43 -22.40 -15.98
C GLU A 89 -31.49 -23.89 -15.68
N VAL A 90 -31.47 -24.29 -14.44
CA VAL A 90 -31.60 -25.68 -14.00
C VAL A 90 -32.97 -25.88 -13.38
N GLU A 91 -33.78 -26.74 -14.05
CA GLU A 91 -35.05 -27.19 -13.49
C GLU A 91 -34.79 -28.23 -12.41
N ALA A 92 -35.10 -27.88 -11.17
CA ALA A 92 -34.78 -28.71 -10.00
C ALA A 92 -35.69 -29.93 -9.89
N GLU A 93 -35.10 -31.12 -9.85
CA GLU A 93 -35.73 -32.38 -9.53
C GLU A 93 -35.59 -32.69 -8.04
N GLU A 94 -34.41 -32.47 -7.46
CA GLU A 94 -34.11 -32.70 -6.04
C GLU A 94 -33.35 -31.50 -5.48
N ILE A 95 -33.64 -31.16 -4.22
CA ILE A 95 -32.97 -30.10 -3.49
C ILE A 95 -32.65 -30.62 -2.08
N GLU A 96 -31.39 -30.52 -1.69
CA GLU A 96 -30.91 -30.86 -0.35
C GLU A 96 -30.27 -29.67 0.32
N ILE A 97 -30.59 -29.40 1.60
CA ILE A 97 -29.93 -28.36 2.40
C ILE A 97 -28.67 -28.95 3.00
N LEU A 98 -27.51 -28.54 2.48
CA LEU A 98 -26.19 -28.91 3.01
C LEU A 98 -25.77 -28.06 4.21
N GLY A 99 -26.21 -26.80 4.25
CA GLY A 99 -25.90 -25.89 5.34
C GLY A 99 -27.01 -24.89 5.60
N LYS A 100 -27.59 -24.91 6.79
CA LYS A 100 -28.60 -23.93 7.21
C LYS A 100 -27.99 -22.58 7.49
N CYS A 101 -28.73 -21.51 7.22
CA CYS A 101 -28.36 -20.15 7.56
C CYS A 101 -29.37 -19.54 8.56
N LYS A 102 -28.91 -18.57 9.35
CA LYS A 102 -29.81 -17.75 10.18
C LYS A 102 -30.70 -16.89 9.28
N THR A 103 -31.95 -16.71 9.65
CA THR A 103 -32.93 -15.92 8.88
C THR A 103 -32.54 -14.45 8.76
N VAL A 104 -31.86 -13.90 9.79
CA VAL A 104 -31.41 -12.52 9.81
C VAL A 104 -29.89 -12.48 9.74
N LEU A 105 -29.36 -11.90 8.68
CA LEU A 105 -27.93 -11.64 8.50
C LEU A 105 -27.54 -10.35 9.22
N PRO A 106 -26.27 -10.22 9.69
CA PRO A 106 -25.78 -8.99 10.32
C PRO A 106 -25.75 -7.80 9.35
N PHE A 107 -25.63 -8.06 8.05
CA PHE A 107 -25.71 -7.10 6.96
C PHE A 107 -26.03 -7.82 5.65
N GLU A 108 -26.47 -7.05 4.67
CA GLU A 108 -26.73 -7.54 3.32
C GLU A 108 -25.41 -7.67 2.53
N ILE A 109 -25.11 -8.86 1.99
CA ILE A 109 -23.79 -9.21 1.43
C ILE A 109 -23.53 -8.50 0.09
N ASN A 110 -24.49 -8.58 -0.86
CA ASN A 110 -24.37 -8.07 -2.21
C ASN A 110 -25.39 -6.96 -2.48
N SER A 111 -25.40 -5.93 -1.64
CA SER A 111 -26.19 -4.73 -1.90
C SER A 111 -25.30 -3.56 -2.32
N ASP A 112 -25.87 -2.59 -3.02
CA ASP A 112 -25.20 -1.33 -3.34
C ASP A 112 -24.78 -0.53 -2.08
N LYS A 113 -25.38 -0.87 -0.92
CA LYS A 113 -25.15 -0.27 0.38
C LYS A 113 -24.14 -1.01 1.25
N THR A 114 -23.54 -2.08 0.78
CA THR A 114 -22.55 -2.85 1.58
C THR A 114 -21.38 -1.97 2.03
N GLY A 115 -21.00 -0.96 1.24
CA GLY A 115 -19.98 0.04 1.60
C GLY A 115 -20.38 1.00 2.73
N GLU A 116 -21.66 1.10 3.08
CA GLU A 116 -22.16 1.92 4.20
C GLU A 116 -22.12 1.18 5.54
N VAL A 117 -21.89 -0.15 5.52
CA VAL A 117 -21.78 -0.97 6.72
C VAL A 117 -20.49 -0.63 7.46
N LYS A 118 -20.57 -0.43 8.78
CA LYS A 118 -19.40 -0.14 9.62
C LYS A 118 -18.31 -1.19 9.43
N GLU A 119 -17.08 -0.76 9.26
CA GLU A 119 -15.93 -1.64 9.03
C GLU A 119 -15.79 -2.70 10.13
N ASP A 120 -15.91 -2.33 11.40
CA ASP A 120 -15.79 -3.28 12.52
C ASP A 120 -16.82 -4.42 12.43
N LEU A 121 -18.06 -4.15 12.01
CA LEU A 121 -19.07 -5.19 11.82
C LEU A 121 -18.72 -6.12 10.65
N ARG A 122 -18.22 -5.58 9.53
CA ARG A 122 -17.74 -6.36 8.39
C ARG A 122 -16.55 -7.24 8.78
N LEU A 123 -15.64 -6.76 9.62
CA LEU A 123 -14.48 -7.51 10.11
C LEU A 123 -14.87 -8.58 11.12
N GLU A 124 -15.85 -8.34 11.98
CA GLU A 124 -16.40 -9.36 12.91
C GLU A 124 -17.04 -10.54 12.17
N TYR A 125 -17.72 -10.25 11.07
CA TYR A 125 -18.34 -11.25 10.20
C TYR A 125 -17.61 -11.39 8.86
N ARG A 126 -16.26 -11.31 8.86
CA ARG A 126 -15.45 -11.28 7.64
C ARG A 126 -15.69 -12.46 6.72
N PHE A 127 -16.05 -13.64 7.23
CA PHE A 127 -16.42 -14.79 6.43
C PHE A 127 -17.70 -14.59 5.60
N LEU A 128 -18.62 -13.71 6.03
CA LEU A 128 -19.76 -13.26 5.21
C LEU A 128 -19.36 -12.16 4.24
N ASP A 129 -18.57 -11.21 4.70
CA ASP A 129 -18.08 -10.09 3.89
C ASP A 129 -17.25 -10.58 2.69
N LEU A 130 -16.45 -11.65 2.87
CA LEU A 130 -15.70 -12.32 1.80
C LEU A 130 -16.59 -12.98 0.73
N ARG A 131 -17.89 -13.12 0.96
CA ARG A 131 -18.86 -13.56 -0.05
C ARG A 131 -19.34 -12.41 -0.95
N ASN A 132 -19.05 -11.16 -0.59
CA ASN A 132 -19.33 -10.02 -1.46
C ASN A 132 -18.52 -10.12 -2.75
N ASP A 133 -19.17 -9.98 -3.90
CA ASP A 133 -18.56 -10.21 -5.22
C ASP A 133 -17.31 -9.38 -5.48
N LYS A 134 -17.30 -8.10 -5.07
CA LYS A 134 -16.14 -7.22 -5.26
C LYS A 134 -14.97 -7.66 -4.40
N LEU A 135 -15.22 -7.89 -3.11
CA LEU A 135 -14.17 -8.31 -2.18
C LEU A 135 -13.64 -9.70 -2.53
N HIS A 136 -14.51 -10.63 -2.87
CA HIS A 136 -14.14 -11.98 -3.30
C HIS A 136 -13.20 -11.94 -4.52
N LYS A 137 -13.57 -11.18 -5.56
CA LYS A 137 -12.73 -10.97 -6.74
C LYS A 137 -11.39 -10.34 -6.41
N THR A 138 -11.34 -9.42 -5.45
CA THR A 138 -10.09 -8.80 -5.00
C THR A 138 -9.14 -9.82 -4.37
N ILE A 139 -9.65 -10.75 -3.56
CA ILE A 139 -8.83 -11.81 -2.97
C ILE A 139 -8.35 -12.82 -4.03
N LEU A 140 -9.20 -13.16 -5.00
CA LEU A 140 -8.77 -13.97 -6.14
C LEU A 140 -7.70 -13.25 -6.99
N LEU A 141 -7.87 -11.97 -7.25
CA LEU A 141 -6.89 -11.13 -7.95
C LEU A 141 -5.53 -11.15 -7.24
N ARG A 142 -5.50 -11.06 -5.89
CA ARG A 142 -4.29 -11.22 -5.11
C ARG A 142 -3.57 -12.52 -5.42
N SER A 143 -4.31 -13.64 -5.48
CA SER A 143 -3.75 -14.96 -5.84
C SER A 143 -3.14 -14.96 -7.24
N GLU A 144 -3.82 -14.38 -8.21
CA GLU A 144 -3.32 -14.31 -9.61
C GLU A 144 -2.08 -13.40 -9.72
N ILE A 145 -2.03 -12.29 -9.00
CA ILE A 145 -0.84 -11.42 -8.93
C ILE A 145 0.34 -12.20 -8.36
N MET A 146 0.16 -12.98 -7.28
CA MET A 146 1.22 -13.79 -6.70
C MET A 146 1.75 -14.84 -7.70
N LYS A 147 0.88 -15.47 -8.47
CA LYS A 147 1.29 -16.42 -9.55
C LYS A 147 2.10 -15.70 -10.63
N THR A 148 1.64 -14.51 -11.05
CA THR A 148 2.35 -13.69 -12.05
C THR A 148 3.74 -13.29 -11.55
N ILE A 149 3.86 -12.88 -10.29
CA ILE A 149 5.14 -12.53 -9.66
C ILE A 149 6.08 -13.74 -9.66
N ARG A 150 5.64 -14.91 -9.16
CA ARG A 150 6.49 -16.10 -9.12
C ARG A 150 6.99 -16.49 -10.52
N LYS A 151 6.08 -16.51 -11.50
CA LYS A 151 6.45 -16.80 -12.88
C LYS A 151 7.51 -15.81 -13.40
N LYS A 152 7.34 -14.52 -13.15
CA LYS A 152 8.31 -13.50 -13.58
C LYS A 152 9.66 -13.66 -12.87
N MET A 153 9.68 -13.95 -11.58
CA MET A 153 10.92 -14.17 -10.83
C MET A 153 11.67 -15.40 -11.34
N ASP A 154 10.96 -16.50 -11.65
CA ASP A 154 11.54 -17.70 -12.26
C ASP A 154 12.14 -17.39 -13.65
N GLU A 155 11.43 -16.63 -14.48
CA GLU A 155 11.93 -16.18 -15.80
C GLU A 155 13.20 -15.33 -15.70
N LEU A 156 13.33 -14.52 -14.62
CA LEU A 156 14.51 -13.71 -14.34
C LEU A 156 15.66 -14.50 -13.68
N GLY A 157 15.46 -15.80 -13.42
CA GLY A 157 16.46 -16.71 -12.88
C GLY A 157 16.66 -16.60 -11.37
N PHE A 158 15.65 -16.15 -10.63
CA PHE A 158 15.68 -16.13 -9.17
C PHE A 158 15.26 -17.47 -8.57
N THR A 159 15.81 -17.80 -7.42
CA THR A 159 15.46 -18.99 -6.63
C THR A 159 14.59 -18.61 -5.44
N GLU A 160 13.40 -19.20 -5.29
CA GLU A 160 12.55 -18.99 -4.11
C GLU A 160 13.11 -19.74 -2.90
N ILE A 161 13.51 -19.02 -1.86
CA ILE A 161 14.06 -19.57 -0.61
C ILE A 161 13.34 -18.95 0.58
N GLN A 162 12.78 -19.78 1.44
CA GLN A 162 12.13 -19.34 2.67
C GLN A 162 13.16 -19.14 3.79
N THR A 163 12.94 -18.12 4.60
CA THR A 163 13.77 -17.79 5.77
C THR A 163 12.98 -17.97 7.06
N PRO A 164 13.65 -18.13 8.22
CA PRO A 164 12.97 -18.32 9.50
C PRO A 164 12.07 -17.15 9.89
N ILE A 165 10.91 -17.48 10.49
CA ILE A 165 10.00 -16.50 11.10
C ILE A 165 10.34 -16.29 12.58
N LEU A 166 10.75 -17.35 13.29
CA LEU A 166 11.30 -17.21 14.64
C LEU A 166 12.80 -16.85 14.52
N ALA A 167 13.09 -15.57 14.61
CA ALA A 167 14.41 -15.00 14.38
C ALA A 167 14.89 -14.20 15.61
N ASN A 168 15.98 -13.51 15.46
CA ASN A 168 16.42 -12.50 16.42
C ASN A 168 15.93 -11.11 15.97
N SER A 169 15.89 -10.17 16.92
CA SER A 169 15.58 -8.77 16.64
C SER A 169 16.49 -8.21 15.54
N SER A 170 15.88 -7.53 14.58
CA SER A 170 16.58 -6.80 13.53
C SER A 170 16.04 -5.38 13.51
N PRO A 171 16.79 -4.39 14.00
CA PRO A 171 16.32 -3.02 14.10
C PRO A 171 16.23 -2.36 12.71
N GLU A 172 15.03 -2.41 12.14
CA GLU A 172 14.70 -1.78 10.85
C GLU A 172 13.75 -0.58 11.03
N GLY A 173 13.75 0.03 12.22
CA GLY A 173 13.00 1.25 12.53
C GLY A 173 11.61 1.04 13.13
N ALA A 174 11.05 -0.18 13.12
CA ALA A 174 9.80 -0.50 13.80
C ALA A 174 10.04 -1.20 15.15
N ARG A 175 8.99 -1.35 15.96
CA ARG A 175 9.03 -2.19 17.15
C ARG A 175 8.81 -3.65 16.77
N ASP A 176 9.53 -4.54 17.47
CA ASP A 176 9.42 -5.99 17.27
C ASP A 176 8.19 -6.58 17.96
N TYR A 177 7.63 -7.63 17.37
CA TYR A 177 6.80 -8.59 18.08
C TYR A 177 7.69 -9.66 18.70
N LEU A 178 7.68 -9.77 20.03
CA LEU A 178 8.50 -10.72 20.78
C LEU A 178 7.72 -12.00 21.11
N VAL A 179 8.38 -13.16 20.93
CA VAL A 179 7.86 -14.47 21.27
C VAL A 179 8.77 -15.09 22.34
N PRO A 180 8.28 -15.29 23.59
CA PRO A 180 9.12 -15.83 24.65
C PRO A 180 9.49 -17.29 24.40
N SER A 181 10.74 -17.67 24.72
CA SER A 181 11.21 -19.04 24.63
C SER A 181 10.82 -19.85 25.89
N ARG A 182 10.18 -21.00 25.69
CA ARG A 182 9.91 -21.94 26.78
C ARG A 182 11.18 -22.67 27.26
N ILE A 183 12.11 -22.90 26.36
CA ILE A 183 13.33 -23.70 26.62
C ILE A 183 14.45 -22.84 27.24
N HIS A 184 14.49 -21.57 26.90
CA HIS A 184 15.50 -20.62 27.36
C HIS A 184 14.82 -19.49 28.15
N PRO A 185 14.70 -19.61 29.48
CA PRO A 185 14.04 -18.62 30.33
C PRO A 185 14.67 -17.23 30.21
N GLY A 186 13.84 -16.21 29.96
CA GLY A 186 14.30 -14.83 29.80
C GLY A 186 14.78 -14.47 28.39
N GLU A 187 14.83 -15.43 27.47
CA GLU A 187 15.17 -15.20 26.07
C GLU A 187 13.92 -15.19 25.19
N PHE A 188 13.97 -14.40 24.11
CA PHE A 188 12.87 -14.18 23.19
C PHE A 188 13.32 -14.33 21.75
N TYR A 189 12.47 -14.94 20.94
CA TYR A 189 12.50 -14.75 19.50
C TYR A 189 11.80 -13.43 19.15
N ALA A 190 12.20 -12.81 18.04
CA ALA A 190 11.47 -11.72 17.42
C ALA A 190 10.89 -12.17 16.09
N LEU A 191 9.66 -11.74 15.77
CA LEU A 191 9.12 -11.91 14.42
C LEU A 191 9.81 -10.92 13.48
N PRO A 192 10.27 -11.34 12.28
CA PRO A 192 11.11 -10.51 11.42
C PRO A 192 10.34 -9.32 10.86
N GLN A 193 10.90 -8.13 10.97
CA GLN A 193 10.39 -6.92 10.33
C GLN A 193 10.54 -6.97 8.80
N ALA A 194 11.58 -7.63 8.33
CA ALA A 194 11.89 -8.08 6.98
C ALA A 194 13.00 -9.13 7.07
N PRO A 195 13.21 -10.00 6.06
CA PRO A 195 14.29 -10.99 6.06
C PRO A 195 15.67 -10.40 5.70
N GLN A 196 15.94 -9.14 6.08
CA GLN A 196 17.09 -8.36 5.64
C GLN A 196 18.44 -9.06 5.91
N GLN A 197 18.65 -9.53 7.13
CA GLN A 197 19.92 -10.20 7.45
C GLN A 197 20.04 -11.56 6.74
N PHE A 198 18.94 -12.31 6.65
CA PHE A 198 18.94 -13.62 5.99
C PHE A 198 19.24 -13.54 4.49
N LYS A 199 18.62 -12.57 3.78
CA LYS A 199 18.89 -12.42 2.34
C LYS A 199 20.34 -12.04 2.04
N GLN A 200 20.95 -11.19 2.87
CA GLN A 200 22.38 -10.87 2.74
C GLN A 200 23.26 -12.10 3.05
N LEU A 201 22.90 -12.89 4.08
CA LEU A 201 23.59 -14.15 4.37
C LEU A 201 23.48 -15.17 3.23
N LEU A 202 22.35 -15.21 2.52
CA LEU A 202 22.21 -16.05 1.31
C LEU A 202 23.18 -15.63 0.21
N MET A 203 23.42 -14.32 0.03
CA MET A 203 24.44 -13.86 -0.93
C MET A 203 25.85 -14.32 -0.53
N VAL A 204 26.18 -14.19 0.76
CA VAL A 204 27.45 -14.73 1.29
C VAL A 204 27.53 -16.25 1.14
N SER A 205 26.41 -16.95 1.17
CA SER A 205 26.33 -18.40 1.02
C SER A 205 26.44 -18.89 -0.43
N GLY A 206 26.68 -18.00 -1.40
CA GLY A 206 26.90 -18.35 -2.80
C GLY A 206 25.64 -18.46 -3.66
N PHE A 207 24.53 -17.87 -3.23
CA PHE A 207 23.36 -17.74 -4.09
C PHE A 207 23.45 -16.45 -4.92
N ASP A 208 23.27 -16.55 -6.23
CA ASP A 208 23.33 -15.39 -7.13
C ASP A 208 22.07 -14.53 -7.07
N LYS A 209 20.89 -15.17 -7.02
CA LYS A 209 19.60 -14.49 -7.05
C LYS A 209 18.60 -15.22 -6.16
N TYR A 210 18.12 -14.53 -5.16
CA TYR A 210 17.14 -15.00 -4.19
C TYR A 210 15.87 -14.19 -4.25
N TYR A 211 14.72 -14.81 -4.04
CA TYR A 211 13.48 -14.15 -3.67
C TYR A 211 12.62 -14.99 -2.74
N GLN A 212 11.67 -14.35 -2.08
CA GLN A 212 10.51 -14.98 -1.44
C GLN A 212 9.34 -14.00 -1.34
N ILE A 213 8.13 -14.51 -1.23
CA ILE A 213 6.98 -13.71 -0.76
C ILE A 213 6.99 -13.80 0.77
N ALA A 214 7.66 -12.84 1.41
CA ALA A 214 8.00 -12.85 2.82
C ALA A 214 6.88 -12.26 3.68
N PRO A 215 6.44 -12.94 4.75
CA PRO A 215 5.66 -12.31 5.81
C PRO A 215 6.59 -11.39 6.63
N CYS A 216 6.14 -10.16 6.86
CA CYS A 216 6.84 -9.14 7.62
C CYS A 216 5.97 -8.67 8.79
N PHE A 217 6.59 -8.41 9.94
CA PHE A 217 5.90 -8.08 11.17
C PHE A 217 6.44 -6.79 11.76
N ARG A 218 5.59 -5.75 11.90
CA ARG A 218 5.99 -4.47 12.48
C ARG A 218 4.90 -3.96 13.42
N ASP A 219 5.27 -3.68 14.66
CA ASP A 219 4.36 -3.05 15.61
C ASP A 219 4.35 -1.53 15.39
N GLU A 220 3.54 -1.11 14.42
CA GLU A 220 3.39 0.28 13.99
C GLU A 220 1.92 0.67 13.94
N ASP A 221 1.66 1.98 13.97
CA ASP A 221 0.32 2.51 13.86
C ASP A 221 -0.28 2.28 12.46
N PRO A 222 -1.51 1.78 12.38
CA PRO A 222 -2.17 1.49 11.11
C PRO A 222 -2.55 2.76 10.35
N ARG A 223 -2.50 2.68 9.01
CA ARG A 223 -2.96 3.72 8.08
C ARG A 223 -3.87 3.10 7.01
N ALA A 224 -4.43 3.93 6.14
CA ALA A 224 -5.22 3.43 5.01
C ALA A 224 -4.39 2.56 4.05
N ASP A 225 -3.11 2.90 3.87
CA ASP A 225 -2.12 2.22 3.02
C ASP A 225 -1.16 1.29 3.78
N ARG A 226 -1.39 1.08 5.09
CA ARG A 226 -0.57 0.24 5.96
C ARG A 226 -1.43 -0.62 6.88
N ALA A 227 -1.34 -1.94 6.71
CA ALA A 227 -1.97 -2.90 7.62
C ALA A 227 -1.23 -2.94 8.97
N PRO A 228 -1.94 -3.05 10.10
CA PRO A 228 -1.30 -3.17 11.40
C PRO A 228 -0.72 -4.57 11.60
N GLY A 229 0.52 -4.60 12.04
CA GLY A 229 1.19 -5.78 12.56
C GLY A 229 1.84 -6.67 11.52
N GLU A 230 1.14 -7.11 10.49
CA GLU A 230 1.68 -8.03 9.48
C GLU A 230 1.30 -7.62 8.07
N PHE A 231 2.22 -7.86 7.12
CA PHE A 231 2.05 -7.61 5.69
C PHE A 231 3.01 -8.50 4.89
N TYR A 232 2.86 -8.51 3.58
CA TYR A 232 3.70 -9.34 2.71
C TYR A 232 4.52 -8.50 1.74
N GLN A 233 5.78 -8.89 1.54
CA GLN A 233 6.67 -8.31 0.54
C GLN A 233 7.13 -9.38 -0.44
N LEU A 234 7.29 -9.00 -1.72
CA LEU A 234 8.20 -9.71 -2.60
C LEU A 234 9.61 -9.26 -2.21
N ASP A 235 10.32 -10.04 -1.41
CA ASP A 235 11.67 -9.74 -1.00
C ASP A 235 12.66 -10.42 -1.94
N PHE A 236 13.66 -9.69 -2.46
CA PHE A 236 14.68 -10.27 -3.31
C PHE A 236 16.04 -9.60 -3.13
N GLU A 237 17.11 -10.37 -3.44
CA GLU A 237 18.49 -9.92 -3.38
C GLU A 237 19.30 -10.59 -4.49
N MET A 238 20.33 -9.89 -5.00
CA MET A 238 21.20 -10.32 -6.10
C MET A 238 22.66 -10.11 -5.74
N SER A 239 23.49 -11.14 -5.90
CA SER A 239 24.94 -11.03 -5.85
C SER A 239 25.50 -10.42 -7.13
N PHE A 240 26.65 -9.74 -7.01
CA PHE A 240 27.36 -9.09 -8.13
C PHE A 240 26.48 -8.07 -8.86
N ALA A 241 25.62 -7.37 -8.12
CA ALA A 241 24.65 -6.44 -8.66
C ALA A 241 24.88 -5.01 -8.16
N GLU A 242 24.61 -4.07 -9.05
CA GLU A 242 24.57 -2.64 -8.78
C GLU A 242 23.12 -2.13 -8.76
N GLN A 243 22.94 -0.86 -8.43
CA GLN A 243 21.62 -0.20 -8.41
C GLN A 243 20.85 -0.41 -9.73
N GLU A 244 21.53 -0.26 -10.87
CA GLU A 244 20.92 -0.38 -12.20
C GLU A 244 20.30 -1.76 -12.44
N ASP A 245 20.92 -2.83 -11.94
CA ASP A 245 20.44 -4.19 -12.14
C ASP A 245 19.14 -4.40 -11.36
N VAL A 246 19.06 -3.89 -10.13
CA VAL A 246 17.85 -3.97 -9.31
C VAL A 246 16.72 -3.11 -9.89
N LEU A 247 17.01 -1.89 -10.37
CA LEU A 247 16.01 -1.02 -10.99
C LEU A 247 15.40 -1.65 -12.25
N LYS A 248 16.18 -2.39 -13.04
CA LYS A 248 15.67 -3.16 -14.18
C LYS A 248 14.71 -4.27 -13.74
N VAL A 249 15.08 -5.06 -12.72
CA VAL A 249 14.22 -6.12 -12.17
C VAL A 249 12.92 -5.53 -11.64
N LEU A 250 12.97 -4.42 -10.90
CA LEU A 250 11.78 -3.73 -10.39
C LEU A 250 10.87 -3.26 -11.53
N ALA A 251 11.42 -2.67 -12.59
CA ALA A 251 10.64 -2.26 -13.75
C ALA A 251 9.92 -3.44 -14.42
N GLU A 252 10.62 -4.56 -14.62
CA GLU A 252 10.03 -5.79 -15.18
C GLU A 252 8.90 -6.32 -14.32
N ILE A 253 9.05 -6.36 -13.00
CA ILE A 253 8.03 -6.84 -12.07
C ILE A 253 6.78 -5.95 -12.12
N PHE A 254 6.94 -4.63 -11.90
CA PHE A 254 5.80 -3.71 -11.84
C PHE A 254 5.06 -3.63 -13.18
N ARG A 255 5.79 -3.52 -14.29
CA ARG A 255 5.17 -3.52 -15.62
C ARG A 255 4.42 -4.82 -15.88
N THR A 256 5.02 -5.99 -15.60
CA THR A 256 4.37 -7.28 -15.82
C THR A 256 3.08 -7.39 -15.01
N VAL A 257 3.10 -7.04 -13.73
CA VAL A 257 1.90 -7.12 -12.88
C VAL A 257 0.82 -6.16 -13.36
N PHE A 258 1.15 -4.88 -13.57
CA PHE A 258 0.14 -3.89 -13.94
C PHE A 258 -0.43 -4.14 -15.34
N THR A 259 0.38 -4.47 -16.34
CA THR A 259 -0.13 -4.74 -17.70
C THR A 259 -0.91 -6.05 -17.81
N THR A 260 -0.63 -7.04 -16.94
CA THR A 260 -1.38 -8.32 -16.95
C THR A 260 -2.74 -8.20 -16.29
N HIS A 261 -2.87 -7.41 -15.23
CA HIS A 261 -4.06 -7.43 -14.37
C HIS A 261 -4.95 -6.18 -14.49
N THR A 262 -4.56 -5.19 -15.32
CA THR A 262 -5.35 -3.97 -15.53
C THR A 262 -5.22 -3.47 -16.97
N ASN A 263 -6.20 -2.70 -17.40
CA ASN A 263 -6.21 -2.02 -18.71
C ASN A 263 -5.70 -0.57 -18.62
N TRP A 264 -5.22 -0.14 -17.45
CA TRP A 264 -4.70 1.20 -17.29
C TRP A 264 -3.33 1.34 -17.98
N LYS A 265 -3.03 2.55 -18.43
CA LYS A 265 -1.72 2.86 -19.00
C LYS A 265 -0.63 2.72 -17.93
N VAL A 266 0.47 2.10 -18.27
CA VAL A 266 1.65 1.93 -17.41
C VAL A 266 2.83 2.66 -18.04
N ASP A 267 3.59 3.41 -17.25
CA ASP A 267 4.79 4.08 -17.75
C ASP A 267 5.79 3.07 -18.32
N GLU A 268 6.48 3.48 -19.40
CA GLU A 268 7.53 2.68 -20.01
C GLU A 268 8.82 2.71 -19.16
N ALA A 269 9.55 1.59 -19.21
CA ALA A 269 10.88 1.52 -18.59
C ALA A 269 11.94 2.18 -19.52
N PRO A 270 13.00 2.77 -18.94
CA PRO A 270 13.24 3.00 -17.50
C PRO A 270 12.34 4.09 -16.93
N PHE A 271 11.87 3.92 -15.70
CA PHE A 271 11.10 4.95 -15.02
C PHE A 271 11.94 6.19 -14.74
N ILE A 272 11.29 7.34 -14.64
CA ILE A 272 11.95 8.61 -14.30
C ILE A 272 12.65 8.51 -12.94
N ARG A 273 13.85 9.07 -12.81
CA ARG A 273 14.59 9.16 -11.56
C ARG A 273 14.49 10.56 -11.01
N ILE A 274 14.22 10.65 -9.75
CA ILE A 274 14.10 11.91 -9.02
C ILE A 274 14.97 11.77 -7.77
N PRO A 275 16.04 12.58 -7.63
CA PRO A 275 16.80 12.63 -6.39
C PRO A 275 15.91 12.99 -5.20
N TYR A 276 16.18 12.40 -4.03
CA TYR A 276 15.38 12.63 -2.82
C TYR A 276 15.16 14.11 -2.50
N LEU A 277 16.22 14.91 -2.53
CA LEU A 277 16.12 16.35 -2.25
C LEU A 277 15.24 17.08 -3.27
N GLU A 278 15.32 16.70 -4.55
CA GLU A 278 14.47 17.25 -5.60
C GLU A 278 13.00 16.86 -5.40
N ALA A 279 12.75 15.63 -4.98
CA ALA A 279 11.39 15.15 -4.67
C ALA A 279 10.78 15.96 -3.52
N MET A 280 11.55 16.18 -2.46
CA MET A 280 11.13 16.99 -1.33
C MET A 280 10.90 18.46 -1.73
N GLU A 281 11.74 19.02 -2.59
CA GLU A 281 11.62 20.40 -3.02
C GLU A 281 10.41 20.63 -3.94
N LYS A 282 10.25 19.80 -4.98
CA LYS A 282 9.22 19.97 -6.02
C LYS A 282 7.84 19.45 -5.65
N TYR A 283 7.78 18.43 -4.80
CA TYR A 283 6.53 17.73 -4.48
C TYR A 283 6.19 17.75 -2.99
N GLY A 284 7.14 18.14 -2.13
CA GLY A 284 6.99 18.16 -0.67
C GLY A 284 6.88 16.76 -0.05
N SER A 285 7.35 15.74 -0.77
CA SER A 285 7.25 14.33 -0.37
C SER A 285 8.27 13.50 -1.13
N ASP A 286 8.82 12.48 -0.46
CA ASP A 286 9.58 11.38 -1.05
C ASP A 286 8.69 10.36 -1.81
N LYS A 287 7.37 10.57 -1.81
CA LYS A 287 6.36 9.73 -2.47
C LYS A 287 5.45 10.54 -3.38
N PRO A 288 6.02 11.20 -4.44
CA PRO A 288 5.24 12.08 -5.30
C PRO A 288 4.19 11.33 -6.12
N ASP A 289 2.96 11.85 -6.13
CA ASP A 289 1.99 11.45 -7.14
C ASP A 289 2.22 12.27 -8.41
N LEU A 290 2.81 11.63 -9.42
CA LEU A 290 3.15 12.28 -10.70
C LEU A 290 1.92 12.45 -11.62
N ARG A 291 0.76 11.93 -11.26
CA ARG A 291 -0.49 12.23 -11.95
C ARG A 291 -0.97 13.66 -11.68
N ASN A 292 -0.52 14.24 -10.55
CA ASN A 292 -0.80 15.63 -10.20
C ASN A 292 0.22 16.57 -10.89
N PRO A 293 -0.21 17.44 -11.83
CA PRO A 293 0.69 18.28 -12.59
C PRO A 293 1.26 19.49 -11.81
N LEU A 294 0.73 19.74 -10.61
CA LEU A 294 1.17 20.90 -9.81
C LEU A 294 2.57 20.68 -9.25
N ILE A 295 3.37 21.73 -9.24
CA ILE A 295 4.75 21.73 -8.74
C ILE A 295 4.90 22.83 -7.69
N ILE A 296 5.59 22.49 -6.60
CA ILE A 296 6.01 23.44 -5.56
C ILE A 296 7.26 24.17 -6.05
N GLN A 297 7.32 25.48 -5.88
CA GLN A 297 8.44 26.31 -6.28
C GLN A 297 8.88 27.23 -5.15
N ASP A 298 10.18 27.42 -5.00
CA ASP A 298 10.75 28.33 -4.01
C ASP A 298 10.73 29.76 -4.52
N VAL A 299 10.11 30.63 -3.76
CA VAL A 299 10.01 32.07 -4.04
C VAL A 299 10.56 32.96 -2.91
N THR A 300 11.33 32.36 -2.01
CA THR A 300 11.89 33.01 -0.82
C THR A 300 12.60 34.32 -1.17
N GLU A 301 13.52 34.29 -2.14
CA GLU A 301 14.28 35.45 -2.51
C GLU A 301 13.42 36.59 -3.10
N ILE A 302 12.29 36.28 -3.75
CA ILE A 302 11.35 37.28 -4.30
C ILE A 302 10.69 38.07 -3.17
N PHE A 303 10.38 37.38 -2.06
CA PHE A 303 9.67 37.98 -0.93
C PHE A 303 10.57 38.48 0.20
N LYS A 304 11.90 38.35 0.08
CA LYS A 304 12.87 38.68 1.12
C LYS A 304 12.76 40.12 1.64
N ASN A 305 12.47 41.08 0.73
CA ASN A 305 12.38 42.49 1.04
C ASN A 305 10.93 43.01 1.05
N VAL A 306 9.93 42.11 1.06
CA VAL A 306 8.52 42.51 1.07
C VAL A 306 8.07 42.70 2.52
N ASP A 307 7.45 43.82 2.83
CA ASP A 307 6.92 44.09 4.17
C ASP A 307 5.59 43.34 4.40
N PHE A 308 5.71 42.00 4.46
CA PHE A 308 4.63 41.11 4.81
C PHE A 308 5.09 40.18 5.95
N MET A 309 4.67 40.51 7.15
CA MET A 309 5.12 39.86 8.40
C MET A 309 5.05 38.32 8.36
N ALA A 310 4.05 37.75 7.67
CA ALA A 310 3.89 36.30 7.57
C ALA A 310 5.03 35.60 6.81
N PHE A 311 5.76 36.33 5.92
CA PHE A 311 6.85 35.80 5.11
C PHE A 311 8.24 36.20 5.63
N LYS A 312 8.28 37.13 6.58
CA LYS A 312 9.54 37.67 7.10
C LYS A 312 10.38 36.56 7.75
N ASP A 313 11.64 36.47 7.33
CA ASP A 313 12.64 35.49 7.82
C ASP A 313 12.18 34.02 7.69
N LYS A 314 11.31 33.71 6.71
CA LYS A 314 10.77 32.38 6.43
C LYS A 314 11.11 31.92 5.03
N THR A 315 11.16 30.60 4.84
CA THR A 315 11.14 30.00 3.51
C THR A 315 9.74 30.12 2.95
N VAL A 316 9.63 30.65 1.73
CA VAL A 316 8.33 30.85 1.05
C VAL A 316 8.24 29.94 -0.16
N LYS A 317 7.24 29.07 -0.15
CA LYS A 317 6.92 28.16 -1.27
C LYS A 317 5.64 28.61 -1.96
N ALA A 318 5.57 28.40 -3.27
CA ALA A 318 4.43 28.76 -4.09
C ALA A 318 3.96 27.57 -4.95
N ILE A 319 2.66 27.51 -5.20
CA ILE A 319 2.02 26.58 -6.14
C ILE A 319 1.13 27.38 -7.08
N VAL A 320 1.42 27.30 -8.38
CA VAL A 320 0.61 27.92 -9.43
C VAL A 320 -0.44 26.94 -9.89
N VAL A 321 -1.70 27.37 -9.87
CA VAL A 321 -2.86 26.60 -10.33
C VAL A 321 -3.38 27.22 -11.62
N PRO A 322 -3.17 26.60 -12.78
CA PRO A 322 -3.74 27.05 -14.05
C PRO A 322 -5.28 27.10 -13.97
N ASN A 323 -5.88 28.13 -14.54
CA ASN A 323 -7.32 28.40 -14.49
C ASN A 323 -7.92 28.51 -13.06
N GLY A 324 -7.06 28.63 -12.05
CA GLY A 324 -7.47 28.75 -10.65
C GLY A 324 -8.19 30.04 -10.29
N ALA A 325 -8.06 31.10 -11.13
CA ALA A 325 -8.75 32.37 -10.93
C ALA A 325 -10.29 32.25 -11.03
N GLU A 326 -10.79 31.23 -11.72
CA GLU A 326 -12.24 30.95 -11.86
C GLU A 326 -12.87 30.44 -10.56
N GLN A 327 -12.05 29.95 -9.62
CA GLN A 327 -12.55 29.39 -8.37
C GLN A 327 -13.23 30.45 -7.48
N SER A 328 -14.28 30.02 -6.78
CA SER A 328 -15.04 30.86 -5.88
C SER A 328 -14.24 31.26 -4.63
N ARG A 329 -14.62 32.36 -3.99
CA ARG A 329 -14.05 32.78 -2.70
C ARG A 329 -14.11 31.65 -1.66
N LYS A 330 -15.20 30.89 -1.61
CA LYS A 330 -15.40 29.76 -0.71
C LYS A 330 -14.32 28.66 -0.92
N PHE A 331 -13.87 28.44 -2.14
CA PHE A 331 -12.79 27.48 -2.43
C PHE A 331 -11.49 27.91 -1.72
N PHE A 332 -11.08 29.17 -1.85
CA PHE A 332 -9.86 29.68 -1.20
C PHE A 332 -9.96 29.66 0.32
N ASP A 333 -11.12 30.04 0.86
CA ASP A 333 -11.35 29.99 2.30
C ASP A 333 -11.28 28.54 2.80
N SER A 334 -11.88 27.57 2.12
CA SER A 334 -11.82 26.14 2.49
C SER A 334 -10.43 25.52 2.34
N MET A 335 -9.61 25.99 1.38
CA MET A 335 -8.19 25.59 1.29
C MET A 335 -7.37 26.14 2.46
N THR A 336 -7.67 27.37 2.89
CA THR A 336 -7.04 27.98 4.07
C THR A 336 -7.42 27.21 5.34
N GLU A 337 -8.69 26.85 5.51
CA GLU A 337 -9.17 26.02 6.61
C GLU A 337 -8.47 24.66 6.65
N PHE A 338 -8.34 23.98 5.51
CA PHE A 338 -7.59 22.73 5.40
C PHE A 338 -6.14 22.90 5.84
N ALA A 339 -5.43 23.89 5.28
CA ALA A 339 -4.03 24.12 5.59
C ALA A 339 -3.81 24.42 7.09
N THR A 340 -4.71 25.19 7.73
CA THR A 340 -4.57 25.57 9.14
C THR A 340 -5.02 24.48 10.10
N ASN A 341 -6.18 23.86 9.87
CA ASN A 341 -6.82 22.97 10.83
C ASN A 341 -6.32 21.52 10.71
N GLU A 342 -6.00 21.06 9.49
CA GLU A 342 -5.58 19.68 9.25
C GLU A 342 -4.08 19.53 9.07
N VAL A 343 -3.41 20.56 8.51
CA VAL A 343 -1.96 20.49 8.24
C VAL A 343 -1.13 21.24 9.29
N GLY A 344 -1.74 22.15 10.05
CA GLY A 344 -1.07 22.93 11.08
C GLY A 344 -0.29 24.15 10.54
N ALA A 345 -0.63 24.63 9.34
CA ALA A 345 -0.07 25.86 8.80
C ALA A 345 -0.56 27.09 9.60
N LYS A 346 0.28 28.11 9.73
CA LYS A 346 -0.10 29.39 10.36
C LYS A 346 -1.06 30.20 9.50
N GLY A 347 -1.17 29.87 8.20
CA GLY A 347 -2.04 30.48 7.23
C GLY A 347 -1.72 29.98 5.82
N LEU A 348 -2.62 30.28 4.88
CA LEU A 348 -2.42 30.02 3.45
C LEU A 348 -2.72 31.29 2.70
N ALA A 349 -1.67 31.95 2.19
CA ALA A 349 -1.84 33.15 1.38
C ALA A 349 -2.14 32.78 -0.08
N TRP A 350 -2.90 33.62 -0.77
CA TRP A 350 -3.22 33.38 -2.17
C TRP A 350 -3.46 34.67 -2.95
N VAL A 351 -3.25 34.58 -4.26
CA VAL A 351 -3.57 35.64 -5.22
C VAL A 351 -4.19 35.02 -6.48
N LYS A 352 -5.13 35.71 -7.08
CA LYS A 352 -5.67 35.44 -8.41
C LYS A 352 -5.09 36.40 -9.42
N VAL A 353 -4.88 35.93 -10.63
CA VAL A 353 -4.54 36.72 -11.80
C VAL A 353 -5.70 36.62 -12.79
N ASP A 354 -6.43 37.68 -13.02
CA ASP A 354 -7.56 37.67 -13.95
C ASP A 354 -7.13 37.67 -15.44
N SER A 355 -8.11 37.76 -16.34
CA SER A 355 -7.87 37.79 -17.79
C SER A 355 -7.16 39.07 -18.27
N GLU A 356 -7.17 40.14 -17.49
CA GLU A 356 -6.53 41.41 -17.79
C GLU A 356 -5.15 41.55 -17.09
N ASN A 357 -4.67 40.46 -16.49
CA ASN A 357 -3.42 40.41 -15.70
C ASN A 357 -3.49 41.23 -14.40
N THR A 358 -4.71 41.52 -13.89
CA THR A 358 -4.89 42.23 -12.63
C THR A 358 -4.87 41.24 -11.48
N LEU A 359 -4.24 41.65 -10.36
CA LEU A 359 -4.14 40.84 -9.16
C LEU A 359 -5.30 41.09 -8.20
N ALA A 360 -5.91 40.02 -7.70
CA ALA A 360 -6.90 40.07 -6.66
C ALA A 360 -6.67 39.00 -5.59
N GLY A 361 -6.97 39.28 -4.34
CA GLY A 361 -6.85 38.31 -3.24
C GLY A 361 -6.10 38.85 -2.02
N GLY A 362 -5.90 37.97 -1.03
CA GLY A 362 -5.44 38.36 0.30
C GLY A 362 -4.10 39.07 0.35
N ILE A 363 -3.17 38.72 -0.55
CA ILE A 363 -1.82 39.34 -0.57
C ILE A 363 -1.56 40.19 -1.81
N ALA A 364 -2.54 40.44 -2.67
CA ALA A 364 -2.37 41.21 -3.91
C ALA A 364 -1.71 42.60 -3.67
N LYS A 365 -2.06 43.25 -2.56
CA LYS A 365 -1.51 44.58 -2.19
C LYS A 365 -0.01 44.59 -1.89
N TYR A 366 0.59 43.42 -1.62
CA TYR A 366 2.01 43.28 -1.35
C TYR A 366 2.82 42.89 -2.59
N ILE A 367 2.15 42.57 -3.69
CA ILE A 367 2.78 42.18 -4.96
C ILE A 367 2.86 43.42 -5.87
N THR A 368 4.04 44.07 -5.90
CA THR A 368 4.29 45.17 -6.80
C THR A 368 4.43 44.66 -8.25
N PRO A 369 4.39 45.55 -9.28
CA PRO A 369 4.62 45.13 -10.67
C PRO A 369 5.96 44.42 -10.89
N GLU A 370 7.00 44.78 -10.15
CA GLU A 370 8.32 44.16 -10.21
C GLU A 370 8.26 42.73 -9.64
N ILE A 371 7.59 42.52 -8.49
CA ILE A 371 7.38 41.20 -7.86
C ILE A 371 6.53 40.36 -8.79
N GLN A 372 5.46 40.90 -9.37
CA GLN A 372 4.62 40.19 -10.32
C GLN A 372 5.42 39.67 -11.49
N LYS A 373 6.25 40.48 -12.10
CA LYS A 373 7.14 40.11 -13.21
C LYS A 373 8.13 39.01 -12.82
N GLN A 374 8.68 39.08 -11.60
CA GLN A 374 9.57 38.02 -11.08
C GLN A 374 8.83 36.69 -10.90
N LEU A 375 7.59 36.71 -10.38
CA LEU A 375 6.74 35.53 -10.25
C LEU A 375 6.34 34.96 -11.61
N GLU A 376 5.97 35.82 -12.58
CA GLU A 376 5.71 35.39 -13.96
C GLU A 376 6.90 34.66 -14.57
N THR A 377 8.11 35.19 -14.38
CA THR A 377 9.35 34.62 -14.93
C THR A 377 9.77 33.34 -14.21
N LYS A 378 9.73 33.35 -12.87
CA LYS A 378 10.28 32.25 -12.06
C LYS A 378 9.34 31.07 -11.93
N ILE A 379 8.04 31.32 -11.71
CA ILE A 379 7.07 30.24 -11.41
C ILE A 379 5.98 30.11 -12.48
N GLY A 380 6.02 30.87 -13.56
CA GLY A 380 5.03 30.79 -14.63
C GLY A 380 3.64 31.31 -14.21
N MET A 381 3.56 32.23 -13.25
CA MET A 381 2.32 32.91 -12.93
C MET A 381 1.81 33.65 -14.18
N LYS A 382 0.55 33.45 -14.54
CA LYS A 382 -0.02 34.02 -15.78
C LYS A 382 -1.51 34.31 -15.62
N GLN A 383 -2.10 34.95 -16.60
CA GLN A 383 -3.56 35.20 -16.68
C GLN A 383 -4.37 33.94 -16.40
N ASN A 384 -5.48 34.13 -15.76
CA ASN A 384 -6.44 33.11 -15.33
C ASN A 384 -5.88 32.10 -14.31
N SER A 385 -4.67 32.30 -13.74
CA SER A 385 -4.11 31.43 -12.71
C SER A 385 -4.44 31.91 -11.29
N ALA A 386 -4.34 31.00 -10.34
CA ALA A 386 -4.23 31.34 -8.93
C ALA A 386 -2.88 30.83 -8.39
N VAL A 387 -2.32 31.55 -7.43
CA VAL A 387 -1.08 31.14 -6.77
C VAL A 387 -1.34 31.04 -5.27
N PHE A 388 -0.96 29.92 -4.68
CA PHE A 388 -1.00 29.69 -3.25
C PHE A 388 0.41 29.79 -2.69
N PHE A 389 0.56 30.50 -1.56
CA PHE A 389 1.84 30.69 -0.90
C PHE A 389 1.80 30.16 0.52
N MET A 390 2.83 29.44 0.90
CA MET A 390 3.07 28.90 2.23
C MET A 390 4.41 29.41 2.75
N ALA A 391 4.49 29.77 4.02
CA ALA A 391 5.71 30.26 4.64
C ALA A 391 5.89 29.72 6.05
N ASP A 392 7.01 29.08 6.31
CA ASP A 392 7.47 28.65 7.64
C ASP A 392 8.98 28.29 7.59
N GLU A 393 9.48 27.66 8.66
CA GLU A 393 10.78 26.99 8.65
C GLU A 393 10.87 25.96 7.52
N PHE A 394 12.06 25.76 6.95
CA PHE A 394 12.26 24.96 5.75
C PHE A 394 11.60 23.58 5.78
N LYS A 395 11.85 22.75 6.81
CA LYS A 395 11.24 21.40 6.93
C LYS A 395 9.71 21.46 7.07
N THR A 396 9.20 22.44 7.79
CA THR A 396 7.77 22.61 8.04
C THR A 396 7.02 23.05 6.79
N VAL A 397 7.54 24.07 6.07
CA VAL A 397 6.89 24.58 4.86
C VAL A 397 6.85 23.53 3.74
N GLN A 398 7.83 22.65 3.65
CA GLN A 398 7.81 21.55 2.68
C GLN A 398 6.63 20.58 2.92
N LYS A 399 6.42 20.16 4.18
CA LYS A 399 5.28 19.29 4.55
C LYS A 399 3.95 19.98 4.24
N ILE A 400 3.82 21.26 4.60
CA ILE A 400 2.61 22.05 4.34
C ILE A 400 2.37 22.14 2.82
N ALA A 401 3.39 22.50 2.04
CA ALA A 401 3.27 22.64 0.60
C ALA A 401 2.93 21.33 -0.10
N GLY A 402 3.50 20.21 0.35
CA GLY A 402 3.15 18.87 -0.12
C GLY A 402 1.68 18.53 0.11
N ALA A 403 1.18 18.75 1.31
CA ALA A 403 -0.23 18.52 1.65
C ALA A 403 -1.17 19.43 0.84
N VAL A 404 -0.85 20.72 0.73
CA VAL A 404 -1.63 21.66 -0.09
C VAL A 404 -1.62 21.28 -1.57
N ARG A 405 -0.48 20.83 -2.11
CA ARG A 405 -0.36 20.32 -3.48
C ARG A 405 -1.31 19.15 -3.75
N ILE A 406 -1.33 18.17 -2.85
CA ILE A 406 -2.19 16.98 -2.95
C ILE A 406 -3.66 17.39 -2.90
N GLU A 407 -4.03 18.23 -1.95
CA GLU A 407 -5.41 18.67 -1.77
C GLU A 407 -5.93 19.52 -2.94
N LEU A 408 -5.09 20.41 -3.48
CA LEU A 408 -5.41 21.17 -4.70
C LEU A 408 -5.63 20.23 -5.89
N GLY A 409 -4.77 19.25 -6.09
CA GLY A 409 -4.89 18.25 -7.16
C GLY A 409 -6.21 17.47 -7.06
N ASN A 410 -6.59 17.06 -5.85
CA ASN A 410 -7.80 16.30 -5.59
C ASN A 410 -9.08 17.16 -5.77
N ARG A 411 -9.15 18.34 -5.14
CA ARG A 411 -10.34 19.20 -5.21
C ARG A 411 -10.62 19.74 -6.61
N LEU A 412 -9.58 19.92 -7.39
CA LEU A 412 -9.68 20.42 -8.77
C LEU A 412 -9.73 19.32 -9.82
N ASP A 413 -9.77 18.03 -9.40
CA ASP A 413 -9.78 16.84 -10.28
C ASP A 413 -8.66 16.88 -11.34
N LEU A 414 -7.44 17.27 -10.95
CA LEU A 414 -6.31 17.46 -11.84
C LEU A 414 -5.53 16.17 -12.09
N LEU A 415 -5.75 15.13 -11.30
CA LEU A 415 -5.01 13.88 -11.40
C LEU A 415 -5.34 13.15 -12.70
N GLU A 416 -4.31 12.76 -13.45
CA GLU A 416 -4.45 11.91 -14.61
C GLU A 416 -5.13 10.59 -14.23
N LYS A 417 -6.14 10.17 -15.01
CA LYS A 417 -6.97 8.99 -14.70
C LYS A 417 -6.52 7.77 -15.50
N ASN A 418 -6.75 6.59 -14.94
CA ASN A 418 -6.48 5.30 -15.59
C ASN A 418 -5.01 5.15 -16.03
N VAL A 419 -4.08 5.58 -15.19
CA VAL A 419 -2.64 5.49 -15.44
C VAL A 419 -1.88 5.14 -14.15
N TYR A 420 -0.81 4.34 -14.30
CA TYR A 420 0.22 4.14 -13.30
C TYR A 420 1.44 4.96 -13.69
N ARG A 421 1.66 6.05 -12.94
CA ARG A 421 2.85 6.88 -13.02
C ARG A 421 3.88 6.37 -12.03
N LEU A 422 5.00 5.89 -12.56
CA LEU A 422 6.07 5.31 -11.76
C LEU A 422 7.33 6.18 -11.80
N CYS A 423 7.99 6.31 -10.67
CA CYS A 423 9.32 6.91 -10.58
C CYS A 423 10.20 6.16 -9.59
N TYR A 424 11.50 6.33 -9.74
CA TYR A 424 12.48 5.98 -8.74
C TYR A 424 12.86 7.23 -7.95
N ILE A 425 12.78 7.15 -6.64
CA ILE A 425 13.42 8.15 -5.78
C ILE A 425 14.78 7.57 -5.43
N VAL A 426 15.83 8.35 -5.66
CA VAL A 426 17.23 7.92 -5.53
C VAL A 426 18.03 8.94 -4.71
N ASP A 427 19.28 8.61 -4.41
CA ASP A 427 20.21 9.52 -3.72
C ASP A 427 19.67 10.01 -2.37
N PHE A 428 19.22 9.06 -1.54
CA PHE A 428 18.77 9.37 -0.19
C PHE A 428 19.95 9.83 0.68
N PRO A 429 19.77 10.80 1.59
CA PRO A 429 20.73 11.06 2.64
C PRO A 429 20.97 9.80 3.47
N MET A 430 22.22 9.49 3.76
CA MET A 430 22.55 8.34 4.61
C MET A 430 22.19 8.60 6.08
N TYR A 431 22.36 9.83 6.51
CA TYR A 431 22.12 10.28 7.88
C TYR A 431 21.17 11.46 7.94
N GLU A 432 20.51 11.60 9.08
CA GLU A 432 19.72 12.77 9.45
C GLU A 432 19.94 13.14 10.91
N LEU A 433 19.47 14.30 11.30
CA LEU A 433 19.44 14.67 12.73
C LEU A 433 18.16 14.16 13.36
N SER A 434 18.29 13.41 14.45
CA SER A 434 17.19 13.03 15.31
C SER A 434 16.56 14.26 16.00
N ASP A 435 15.40 14.09 16.62
CA ASP A 435 14.75 15.16 17.41
C ASP A 435 15.64 15.67 18.55
N GLU A 436 16.60 14.86 19.02
CA GLU A 436 17.59 15.23 20.03
C GLU A 436 18.84 15.93 19.44
N GLY A 437 18.89 16.12 18.13
CA GLY A 437 20.01 16.75 17.42
C GLY A 437 21.23 15.83 17.24
N LYS A 438 21.08 14.52 17.41
CA LYS A 438 22.13 13.53 17.15
C LYS A 438 22.06 13.03 15.72
N VAL A 439 23.21 12.70 15.14
CA VAL A 439 23.29 12.03 13.84
C VAL A 439 22.78 10.60 13.99
N ASP A 440 21.82 10.21 13.15
CA ASP A 440 21.28 8.84 13.07
C ASP A 440 21.06 8.48 11.59
N PHE A 441 20.86 7.20 11.31
CA PHE A 441 20.53 6.76 9.96
C PHE A 441 19.16 7.27 9.51
N ASN A 442 19.09 7.75 8.28
CA ASN A 442 17.82 8.25 7.74
C ASN A 442 16.81 7.11 7.50
N HIS A 443 17.21 6.05 6.79
CA HIS A 443 16.34 4.91 6.49
C HIS A 443 17.03 3.57 6.76
N ASN A 444 17.76 3.02 5.77
CA ASN A 444 18.36 1.69 5.88
C ASN A 444 19.85 1.76 6.25
N PRO A 445 20.25 1.33 7.45
CA PRO A 445 21.65 1.39 7.92
C PRO A 445 22.60 0.48 7.14
N PHE A 446 22.07 -0.50 6.40
CA PHE A 446 22.87 -1.45 5.61
C PHE A 446 23.13 -0.96 4.17
N SER A 447 22.76 0.27 3.84
CA SER A 447 23.00 0.84 2.51
C SER A 447 24.47 1.23 2.32
N MET A 448 24.96 1.07 1.09
CA MET A 448 26.31 1.52 0.72
C MET A 448 26.35 3.04 0.61
N PRO A 449 27.25 3.74 1.33
CA PRO A 449 27.45 5.17 1.15
C PRO A 449 28.06 5.47 -0.22
N GLN A 450 27.60 6.52 -0.86
CA GLN A 450 28.21 7.02 -2.09
C GLN A 450 29.59 7.64 -1.78
N GLY A 451 30.62 7.18 -2.49
CA GLY A 451 32.01 7.51 -2.20
C GLY A 451 32.68 6.65 -1.13
N GLY A 452 31.98 5.66 -0.58
CA GLY A 452 32.58 4.62 0.27
C GLY A 452 33.26 5.15 1.53
N MET A 453 34.39 4.56 1.90
CA MET A 453 35.16 4.91 3.09
C MET A 453 35.67 6.36 3.05
N GLU A 454 36.07 6.85 1.87
CA GLU A 454 36.56 8.23 1.72
C GLU A 454 35.48 9.23 2.13
N ALA A 455 34.23 9.03 1.68
CA ALA A 455 33.12 9.91 2.05
C ALA A 455 32.84 9.87 3.56
N LEU A 456 32.86 8.70 4.18
CA LEU A 456 32.68 8.55 5.64
C LEU A 456 33.78 9.22 6.47
N MET A 457 34.97 9.37 5.90
CA MET A 457 36.13 9.97 6.60
C MET A 457 36.25 11.47 6.39
N THR A 458 35.73 12.00 5.31
CA THR A 458 36.05 13.38 4.87
C THR A 458 34.88 14.33 4.73
N LYS A 459 33.66 13.80 4.55
CA LYS A 459 32.45 14.63 4.37
C LYS A 459 31.72 14.88 5.70
N ASP A 460 30.93 15.95 5.73
CA ASP A 460 29.91 16.11 6.76
C ASP A 460 28.93 14.93 6.66
N PRO A 461 28.59 14.25 7.76
CA PRO A 461 27.65 13.13 7.75
C PRO A 461 26.32 13.44 7.04
N LEU A 462 25.80 14.67 7.20
CA LEU A 462 24.53 15.09 6.60
C LEU A 462 24.60 15.33 5.08
N GLU A 463 25.80 15.38 4.51
CA GLU A 463 26.05 15.50 3.07
C GLU A 463 26.31 14.15 2.38
N ILE A 464 26.43 13.07 3.16
CA ILE A 464 26.67 11.73 2.63
C ILE A 464 25.37 11.15 2.09
N LEU A 465 25.36 10.78 0.82
CA LEU A 465 24.25 10.09 0.18
C LEU A 465 24.48 8.57 0.23
N ALA A 466 23.41 7.79 0.22
CA ALA A 466 23.44 6.35 0.11
C ALA A 466 22.92 5.87 -1.25
N TYR A 467 23.39 4.71 -1.72
CA TYR A 467 22.80 4.00 -2.84
C TYR A 467 21.51 3.30 -2.40
N GLN A 468 20.56 4.11 -2.00
CA GLN A 468 19.22 3.70 -1.62
C GLN A 468 18.23 4.23 -2.65
N TYR A 469 17.19 3.44 -2.91
CA TYR A 469 16.17 3.77 -3.90
C TYR A 469 14.80 3.25 -3.48
N ASP A 470 13.77 4.04 -3.77
CA ASP A 470 12.38 3.64 -3.64
C ASP A 470 11.70 3.65 -5.02
N VAL A 471 10.73 2.78 -5.21
CA VAL A 471 9.78 2.87 -6.32
C VAL A 471 8.50 3.48 -5.80
N VAL A 472 8.08 4.56 -6.44
CA VAL A 472 6.82 5.23 -6.13
C VAL A 472 5.86 5.08 -7.29
N CYS A 473 4.62 4.71 -7.01
CA CYS A 473 3.53 4.61 -7.97
C CYS A 473 2.32 5.38 -7.45
N ASN A 474 1.88 6.40 -8.19
CA ASN A 474 0.68 7.16 -7.88
C ASN A 474 0.62 7.70 -6.43
N GLY A 475 1.75 8.13 -5.89
CA GLY A 475 1.85 8.67 -4.52
C GLY A 475 2.06 7.63 -3.43
N TYR A 476 2.23 6.35 -3.78
CA TYR A 476 2.54 5.28 -2.85
C TYR A 476 3.95 4.74 -3.10
N GLU A 477 4.75 4.61 -2.04
CA GLU A 477 5.96 3.81 -2.05
C GLU A 477 5.58 2.34 -2.19
N VAL A 478 5.90 1.75 -3.32
CA VAL A 478 5.55 0.36 -3.63
C VAL A 478 6.72 -0.61 -3.48
N ALA A 479 7.94 -0.10 -3.42
CA ALA A 479 9.15 -0.87 -3.10
C ALA A 479 10.21 0.05 -2.52
N SER A 480 11.06 -0.51 -1.65
CA SER A 480 12.30 0.10 -1.18
C SER A 480 13.45 -0.87 -1.34
N GLY A 481 14.65 -0.35 -1.61
CA GLY A 481 15.85 -1.15 -1.80
C GLY A 481 17.13 -0.37 -1.64
N ALA A 482 18.26 -1.08 -1.67
CA ALA A 482 19.58 -0.47 -1.63
C ALA A 482 20.65 -1.40 -2.23
N VAL A 483 21.76 -0.81 -2.68
CA VAL A 483 23.04 -1.50 -2.76
C VAL A 483 23.54 -1.66 -1.33
N ARG A 484 23.96 -2.88 -0.97
CA ARG A 484 24.29 -3.19 0.42
C ARG A 484 25.75 -2.88 0.73
N ASN A 485 25.95 -2.37 1.93
CA ASN A 485 27.28 -2.34 2.50
C ASN A 485 27.70 -3.77 2.86
N HIS A 486 28.68 -4.28 2.18
CA HIS A 486 29.20 -5.65 2.32
C HIS A 486 30.63 -5.69 2.87
N ASN A 487 31.16 -4.54 3.26
CA ASN A 487 32.51 -4.40 3.83
C ASN A 487 32.41 -4.21 5.34
N PRO A 488 33.01 -5.08 6.18
CA PRO A 488 32.88 -5.00 7.63
C PRO A 488 33.50 -3.73 8.24
N GLU A 489 34.63 -3.23 7.71
CA GLU A 489 35.26 -2.01 8.20
C GLU A 489 34.40 -0.78 7.89
N LEU A 490 33.83 -0.73 6.69
CA LEU A 490 32.93 0.34 6.27
C LEU A 490 31.61 0.29 7.06
N MET A 491 31.12 -0.91 7.39
CA MET A 491 29.95 -1.08 8.25
C MET A 491 30.21 -0.49 9.64
N VAL A 492 31.31 -0.86 10.28
CA VAL A 492 31.69 -0.32 11.61
C VAL A 492 31.79 1.19 11.55
N LYS A 493 32.48 1.74 10.55
CA LYS A 493 32.65 3.19 10.41
C LYS A 493 31.34 3.94 10.21
N ALA A 494 30.43 3.37 9.40
CA ALA A 494 29.11 3.97 9.20
C ALA A 494 28.29 4.02 10.50
N PHE A 495 28.34 2.97 11.30
CA PHE A 495 27.64 2.90 12.58
C PHE A 495 28.30 3.78 13.66
N GLU A 496 29.63 3.93 13.68
CA GLU A 496 30.34 4.86 14.58
C GLU A 496 29.86 6.30 14.38
N ILE A 497 29.64 6.74 13.15
CA ILE A 497 29.11 8.08 12.84
C ILE A 497 27.70 8.27 13.45
N ALA A 498 26.88 7.24 13.45
CA ALA A 498 25.58 7.25 14.10
C ALA A 498 25.64 6.99 15.64
N GLY A 499 26.84 6.97 16.22
CA GLY A 499 27.06 6.89 17.66
C GLY A 499 27.09 5.48 18.26
N TYR A 500 27.15 4.42 17.42
CA TYR A 500 27.29 3.04 17.90
C TYR A 500 28.77 2.64 17.99
N SER A 501 29.13 1.95 19.05
CA SER A 501 30.47 1.33 19.17
C SER A 501 30.59 0.08 18.29
N GLU A 502 31.83 -0.29 17.94
CA GLU A 502 32.11 -1.54 17.23
C GLU A 502 31.56 -2.76 17.98
N GLU A 503 31.63 -2.77 19.31
CA GLU A 503 31.08 -3.85 20.15
C GLU A 503 29.56 -3.95 20.02
N GLU A 504 28.85 -2.83 19.97
CA GLU A 504 27.39 -2.81 19.76
C GLU A 504 27.04 -3.33 18.35
N VAL A 505 27.81 -2.97 17.31
CA VAL A 505 27.63 -3.50 15.95
C VAL A 505 27.81 -5.01 15.95
N LYS A 506 28.87 -5.54 16.59
CA LYS A 506 29.10 -6.97 16.71
C LYS A 506 28.02 -7.70 17.50
N ASN A 507 27.48 -7.09 18.53
CA ASN A 507 26.41 -7.68 19.34
C ASN A 507 25.07 -7.70 18.60
N ARG A 508 24.71 -6.60 17.92
CA ARG A 508 23.42 -6.47 17.21
C ARG A 508 23.38 -7.18 15.86
N PHE A 509 24.50 -7.14 15.11
CA PHE A 509 24.61 -7.63 13.73
C PHE A 509 25.71 -8.68 13.57
N GLY A 510 26.02 -9.40 14.63
CA GLY A 510 27.15 -10.33 14.68
C GLY A 510 27.17 -11.37 13.57
N ALA A 511 26.01 -11.84 13.14
CA ALA A 511 25.90 -12.78 12.03
C ALA A 511 26.41 -12.17 10.71
N LEU A 512 25.97 -10.95 10.37
CA LEU A 512 26.42 -10.24 9.16
C LEU A 512 27.89 -9.81 9.28
N TYR A 513 28.26 -9.20 10.41
CA TYR A 513 29.62 -8.76 10.66
C TYR A 513 30.63 -9.92 10.51
N ASN A 514 30.29 -11.10 11.07
CA ASN A 514 31.11 -12.28 10.95
C ASN A 514 31.14 -12.82 9.51
N ALA A 515 29.97 -12.91 8.86
CA ALA A 515 29.87 -13.42 7.50
C ALA A 515 30.67 -12.56 6.50
N PHE A 516 30.67 -11.25 6.65
CA PHE A 516 31.37 -10.33 5.76
C PHE A 516 32.91 -10.48 5.78
N GLN A 517 33.45 -11.17 6.76
CA GLN A 517 34.87 -11.48 6.82
C GLN A 517 35.27 -12.69 5.95
N TYR A 518 34.32 -13.41 5.36
CA TYR A 518 34.55 -14.65 4.62
C TYR A 518 34.27 -14.54 3.12
N GLY A 519 34.53 -13.37 2.52
CA GLY A 519 34.44 -13.20 1.07
C GLY A 519 33.03 -12.93 0.59
N THR A 520 32.46 -11.83 1.04
CA THR A 520 31.13 -11.37 0.65
C THR A 520 31.14 -10.72 -0.74
N PRO A 521 30.29 -11.17 -1.68
CA PRO A 521 30.16 -10.47 -2.96
C PRO A 521 29.48 -9.11 -2.77
N PRO A 522 29.72 -8.10 -3.64
CA PRO A 522 28.84 -6.96 -3.73
C PRO A 522 27.42 -7.44 -4.06
N HIS A 523 26.42 -6.90 -3.38
CA HIS A 523 25.04 -7.33 -3.56
C HIS A 523 24.06 -6.18 -3.36
N ALA A 524 22.89 -6.33 -3.97
CA ALA A 524 21.83 -5.33 -3.95
C ALA A 524 20.45 -6.00 -4.09
N GLY A 525 19.43 -5.38 -3.55
CA GLY A 525 18.08 -5.93 -3.65
C GLY A 525 17.01 -4.93 -3.25
N ALA A 526 15.78 -5.40 -3.26
CA ALA A 526 14.61 -4.60 -2.93
C ALA A 526 13.48 -5.45 -2.34
N ALA A 527 12.46 -4.77 -1.81
CA ALA A 527 11.31 -5.39 -1.19
C ALA A 527 10.00 -4.70 -1.64
N PRO A 528 9.46 -5.04 -2.83
CA PRO A 528 8.13 -4.63 -3.25
C PRO A 528 7.03 -5.07 -2.29
N GLY A 529 6.19 -4.13 -1.84
CA GLY A 529 5.05 -4.39 -0.98
C GLY A 529 3.90 -5.06 -1.75
N LEU A 530 3.66 -6.36 -1.51
CA LEU A 530 2.62 -7.12 -2.20
C LEU A 530 1.23 -6.52 -1.97
N ASP A 531 0.91 -6.17 -0.73
CA ASP A 531 -0.42 -5.65 -0.37
C ASP A 531 -0.71 -4.31 -1.06
N ARG A 532 0.28 -3.41 -1.14
CA ARG A 532 0.15 -2.14 -1.86
C ARG A 532 0.01 -2.34 -3.37
N MET A 533 0.75 -3.30 -3.94
CA MET A 533 0.64 -3.64 -5.36
C MET A 533 -0.78 -4.13 -5.69
N VAL A 534 -1.32 -5.04 -4.88
CA VAL A 534 -2.69 -5.53 -5.04
C VAL A 534 -3.70 -4.40 -4.83
N MET A 535 -3.48 -3.50 -3.86
CA MET A 535 -4.34 -2.34 -3.60
C MET A 535 -4.44 -1.41 -4.82
N LEU A 536 -3.31 -1.14 -5.48
CA LEU A 536 -3.27 -0.31 -6.69
C LEU A 536 -3.98 -0.98 -7.87
N VAL A 537 -3.74 -2.28 -8.10
CA VAL A 537 -4.38 -3.02 -9.20
C VAL A 537 -5.88 -3.15 -8.98
N ALA A 538 -6.33 -3.33 -7.73
CA ALA A 538 -7.76 -3.40 -7.37
C ALA A 538 -8.44 -2.02 -7.31
N ASP A 539 -7.72 -0.92 -7.54
CA ASP A 539 -8.20 0.46 -7.33
C ASP A 539 -8.88 0.65 -5.97
N SER A 540 -8.27 0.07 -4.92
CA SER A 540 -8.79 0.15 -3.56
C SER A 540 -8.11 1.29 -2.79
N LYS A 541 -8.90 2.02 -2.01
CA LYS A 541 -8.39 3.10 -1.14
C LYS A 541 -7.97 2.60 0.25
N ASN A 542 -8.19 1.33 0.54
CA ASN A 542 -7.95 0.75 1.86
C ASN A 542 -7.26 -0.62 1.72
N ILE A 543 -6.07 -0.74 2.28
CA ILE A 543 -5.27 -1.97 2.22
C ILE A 543 -5.97 -3.18 2.87
N ARG A 544 -6.88 -2.96 3.82
CA ARG A 544 -7.65 -4.04 4.46
C ARG A 544 -8.64 -4.74 3.51
N GLU A 545 -8.99 -4.10 2.40
CA GLU A 545 -9.83 -4.72 1.36
C GLU A 545 -9.08 -5.74 0.49
N VAL A 546 -7.74 -5.73 0.52
CA VAL A 546 -6.93 -6.68 -0.26
C VAL A 546 -6.33 -7.81 0.60
N ILE A 547 -6.70 -7.87 1.87
CA ILE A 547 -6.29 -8.88 2.85
C ILE A 547 -7.52 -9.69 3.26
N ALA A 548 -7.42 -11.02 3.24
CA ALA A 548 -8.57 -11.89 3.54
C ALA A 548 -9.10 -11.67 4.97
N PHE A 549 -8.21 -11.67 5.96
CA PHE A 549 -8.55 -11.51 7.39
C PHE A 549 -7.67 -10.42 8.02
N PRO A 550 -7.95 -9.13 7.76
CA PRO A 550 -7.15 -8.04 8.30
C PRO A 550 -7.53 -7.69 9.73
N LYS A 551 -6.59 -7.12 10.48
CA LYS A 551 -6.88 -6.44 11.75
C LYS A 551 -7.54 -5.08 11.48
N ASN A 552 -8.31 -4.58 12.45
CA ASN A 552 -8.91 -3.25 12.38
C ASN A 552 -7.89 -2.13 12.70
N LYS A 553 -8.34 -0.86 12.67
CA LYS A 553 -7.51 0.32 12.99
C LYS A 553 -6.94 0.34 14.42
N LYS A 554 -7.35 -0.57 15.29
CA LYS A 554 -6.82 -0.73 16.65
C LYS A 554 -5.95 -1.98 16.79
N ALA A 555 -5.44 -2.50 15.67
CA ALA A 555 -4.64 -3.72 15.60
C ALA A 555 -5.32 -4.96 16.21
N ARG A 556 -6.67 -5.04 16.13
CA ARG A 556 -7.45 -6.18 16.62
C ARG A 556 -8.04 -6.99 15.47
N ASP A 557 -7.90 -8.29 15.54
CA ASP A 557 -8.70 -9.23 14.77
C ASP A 557 -10.03 -9.45 15.49
N LEU A 558 -11.11 -8.89 14.92
CA LEU A 558 -12.45 -8.96 15.53
C LEU A 558 -13.11 -10.32 15.35
N LEU A 559 -12.75 -11.05 14.30
CA LEU A 559 -13.28 -12.39 14.02
C LEU A 559 -12.69 -13.43 14.99
N MET A 560 -11.35 -13.49 15.06
CA MET A 560 -10.64 -14.45 15.93
C MET A 560 -10.41 -13.92 17.34
N ARG A 561 -10.77 -12.65 17.61
CA ARG A 561 -10.63 -11.95 18.90
C ARG A 561 -9.18 -11.87 19.38
N ALA A 562 -8.25 -11.70 18.45
CA ALA A 562 -6.85 -11.48 18.77
C ALA A 562 -6.52 -9.96 18.87
N PRO A 563 -5.60 -9.54 19.77
CA PRO A 563 -4.99 -10.33 20.84
C PRO A 563 -5.99 -10.65 21.98
N SER A 564 -5.77 -11.77 22.64
CA SER A 564 -6.61 -12.24 23.76
C SER A 564 -5.75 -12.54 24.99
N ARG A 565 -6.40 -12.62 26.15
CA ARG A 565 -5.72 -13.06 27.37
C ARG A 565 -5.34 -14.54 27.26
N VAL A 566 -4.18 -14.88 27.80
CA VAL A 566 -3.69 -16.26 27.91
C VAL A 566 -3.91 -16.78 29.32
N HIS A 567 -3.90 -18.10 29.51
CA HIS A 567 -4.01 -18.72 30.83
C HIS A 567 -2.70 -18.54 31.63
N GLU A 568 -2.80 -18.44 32.96
CA GLU A 568 -1.63 -18.30 33.85
C GLU A 568 -0.59 -19.41 33.63
N GLN A 569 -1.04 -20.64 33.35
CA GLN A 569 -0.12 -21.74 33.09
C GLN A 569 0.74 -21.48 31.84
N GLN A 570 0.18 -20.90 30.78
CA GLN A 570 0.93 -20.54 29.58
C GLN A 570 2.00 -19.49 29.86
N LEU A 571 1.73 -18.53 30.77
CA LEU A 571 2.72 -17.53 31.20
C LEU A 571 3.84 -18.20 32.01
N LYS A 572 3.48 -19.11 32.94
CA LYS A 572 4.44 -19.90 33.72
C LYS A 572 5.34 -20.77 32.84
N ASP A 573 4.75 -21.41 31.82
CA ASP A 573 5.46 -22.30 30.89
C ASP A 573 6.54 -21.54 30.07
N VAL A 574 6.33 -20.25 29.84
CA VAL A 574 7.30 -19.38 29.13
C VAL A 574 8.08 -18.44 30.08
N HIS A 575 7.98 -18.67 31.38
CA HIS A 575 8.73 -17.95 32.44
C HIS A 575 8.54 -16.43 32.44
N ILE A 576 7.32 -15.93 32.14
CA ILE A 576 7.01 -14.48 32.13
C ILE A 576 5.86 -14.14 33.06
N GLN A 577 5.76 -12.87 33.45
CA GLN A 577 4.69 -12.32 34.27
C GLN A 577 4.16 -11.03 33.66
N ILE A 578 2.84 -10.82 33.75
CA ILE A 578 2.23 -9.56 33.34
C ILE A 578 2.49 -8.51 34.43
N VAL A 579 3.09 -7.40 34.04
CA VAL A 579 3.20 -6.21 34.87
C VAL A 579 1.99 -5.32 34.59
N GLU A 580 1.18 -5.05 35.62
CA GLU A 580 0.07 -4.10 35.48
C GLU A 580 0.61 -2.69 35.28
N LYS A 581 0.03 -1.94 34.34
CA LYS A 581 0.35 -0.51 34.22
C LYS A 581 -0.10 0.18 35.50
N GLU A 582 0.79 0.91 36.13
CA GLU A 582 0.40 1.90 37.12
C GLU A 582 -0.63 2.86 36.50
N LYS A 583 -1.77 3.04 37.18
CA LYS A 583 -2.91 3.83 36.70
C LYS A 583 -2.58 5.31 36.68
#